data_180d8398865ab937dbf626a619e95a2b
#
_entry.id   180d8398865ab937dbf626a619e95a2b
#
_cell.length_a   1.000
_cell.length_b   1.000
_cell.length_c   1.000
_cell.angle_alpha   90.00
_cell.angle_beta   90.00
_cell.angle_gamma   90.00
#
_symmetry.space_group_name_H-M   'P 1'
#
loop_
_entity.id
_entity.type
_entity.pdbx_description
1 polymer ?
#
loop_
_entity_poly.entity_id
_entity_poly.type
_entity_poly.pdbx_seq_one_letter_code
_entity_poly.pdbx_strand_id
1 'polypeptide(L)'
;MGMNIAASIRSNMPPSMGAKAFSLKALGGSIKISGRGIASSVALDPVQEALLSEPCILVDENDQAVGQASKRACHEMLPNGTSLLHRAFSLFIFNSRDELLLQQRSSTKITFPDMWTNTCCSHPLAVESEMEEAAAVGVKRAAQRRVNLELGVGGEEAKVEDITFLTRILYAAPSSGAWGEHELDYILTLRSDPQLTPDPEEVKAIEWVERRHLQDFIRETESGGGKFTPWFQLISKNLLPTWWENLDKLKEMEDHGTIHRY
;
A
#
# COMPACT_ATOMS: atom_id res chain seq x y z
N MET A 1 61.86 18.72 -12.08
CA MET A 1 61.34 20.00 -11.55
C MET A 1 59.85 19.78 -11.37
N GLY A 2 59.31 19.46 -10.30
CA GLY A 2 59.40 19.88 -8.90
C GLY A 2 58.39 20.99 -8.62
N MET A 3 57.26 20.66 -7.99
CA MET A 3 56.79 21.35 -6.82
C MET A 3 55.43 20.81 -6.32
N ASN A 4 55.52 20.16 -5.14
CA ASN A 4 54.38 19.86 -4.25
C ASN A 4 53.92 21.17 -3.62
N ILE A 5 52.61 21.39 -3.51
CA ILE A 5 52.03 22.28 -2.49
C ILE A 5 50.86 21.53 -1.82
N ALA A 6 51.13 21.04 -0.61
CA ALA A 6 50.12 20.61 0.33
C ALA A 6 49.62 21.85 1.12
N ALA A 7 48.30 22.11 1.09
CA ALA A 7 47.69 23.13 1.96
C ALA A 7 46.81 22.42 3.00
N SER A 8 47.28 22.49 4.23
CA SER A 8 46.63 22.10 5.47
C SER A 8 45.48 23.07 5.79
N ILE A 9 44.25 22.57 5.95
CA ILE A 9 43.15 23.34 6.54
C ILE A 9 42.86 22.76 7.93
N ARG A 10 43.19 23.57 8.93
CA ARG A 10 42.91 23.30 10.37
C ARG A 10 41.41 23.50 10.65
N SER A 11 40.84 22.54 11.35
CA SER A 11 39.50 22.54 11.94
C SER A 11 39.43 23.53 13.11
N ASN A 12 38.46 24.44 13.10
CA ASN A 12 38.01 25.17 14.28
C ASN A 12 36.70 24.60 14.78
N MET A 13 36.72 23.86 15.88
CA MET A 13 35.55 23.56 16.70
C MET A 13 35.41 24.56 17.84
N PRO A 14 34.21 25.09 18.15
CA PRO A 14 33.99 25.84 19.39
C PRO A 14 33.72 24.90 20.58
N PRO A 15 33.94 25.37 21.82
CA PRO A 15 33.96 24.52 23.02
C PRO A 15 32.58 24.17 23.55
N SER A 16 32.51 22.98 24.16
CA SER A 16 31.37 22.38 24.86
C SER A 16 30.83 23.25 25.98
N MET A 17 29.55 23.56 26.00
CA MET A 17 28.83 24.10 27.15
C MET A 17 28.42 22.98 28.11
N GLY A 18 28.82 23.17 29.37
CA GLY A 18 28.65 22.24 30.46
C GLY A 18 27.18 21.94 30.84
N ALA A 19 26.94 20.70 31.19
CA ALA A 19 25.72 20.23 31.79
C ALA A 19 25.53 20.79 33.20
N LYS A 20 24.48 21.56 33.45
CA LYS A 20 24.00 21.90 34.79
C LYS A 20 23.04 20.83 35.28
N ALA A 21 23.45 20.09 36.29
CA ALA A 21 22.60 19.20 37.04
C ALA A 21 21.59 19.99 37.86
N PHE A 22 20.28 19.79 37.61
CA PHE A 22 19.23 20.27 38.52
C PHE A 22 18.86 19.15 39.50
N SER A 23 19.12 19.38 40.77
CA SER A 23 18.66 18.55 41.88
C SER A 23 17.20 18.87 42.17
N LEU A 24 16.28 17.90 42.01
CA LEU A 24 14.91 18.00 42.51
C LEU A 24 14.81 17.27 43.84
N LYS A 25 14.51 18.03 44.90
CA LYS A 25 14.13 17.49 46.21
C LYS A 25 12.78 16.79 46.14
N ALA A 26 12.73 15.57 46.66
CA ALA A 26 11.53 14.78 46.85
C ALA A 26 10.59 15.48 47.87
N LEU A 27 9.34 15.70 47.46
CA LEU A 27 8.22 15.91 48.36
C LEU A 27 7.34 14.65 48.24
N GLY A 28 7.19 13.94 49.36
CA GLY A 28 6.42 12.69 49.44
C GLY A 28 4.93 12.93 49.24
N GLY A 29 4.37 12.23 48.27
CA GLY A 29 2.94 12.08 48.08
C GLY A 29 2.69 10.77 47.35
N SER A 30 2.20 9.73 48.07
CA SER A 30 1.76 8.47 47.46
C SER A 30 0.53 8.70 46.62
N ILE A 31 0.67 8.78 45.29
CA ILE A 31 -0.45 8.68 44.36
C ILE A 31 -0.65 7.20 44.05
N LYS A 32 -1.74 6.63 44.53
CA LYS A 32 -2.22 5.32 44.07
C LYS A 32 -2.72 5.47 42.64
N ILE A 33 -1.92 5.09 41.69
CA ILE A 33 -2.36 4.92 40.29
C ILE A 33 -3.12 3.63 40.22
N SER A 34 -4.46 3.73 40.17
CA SER A 34 -5.35 2.62 39.83
C SER A 34 -5.02 2.16 38.43
N GLY A 35 -4.48 0.93 38.30
CA GLY A 35 -4.21 0.30 37.04
C GLY A 35 -5.49 0.10 36.23
N ARG A 36 -5.74 0.96 35.26
CA ARG A 36 -6.64 0.65 34.16
C ARG A 36 -5.90 -0.22 33.16
N GLY A 37 -6.56 -1.32 32.82
CA GLY A 37 -6.05 -2.45 32.08
C GLY A 37 -5.16 -2.08 30.90
N ILE A 38 -4.02 -2.74 30.84
CA ILE A 38 -3.24 -2.92 29.64
C ILE A 38 -4.16 -3.63 28.65
N ALA A 39 -4.53 -2.95 27.58
CA ALA A 39 -5.15 -3.62 26.44
C ALA A 39 -4.17 -4.71 26.03
N SER A 40 -4.60 -5.96 26.13
CA SER A 40 -3.87 -7.12 25.64
C SER A 40 -3.59 -6.87 24.15
N SER A 41 -2.35 -6.59 23.80
CA SER A 41 -1.90 -6.62 22.42
C SER A 41 -2.07 -8.06 21.96
N VAL A 42 -3.11 -8.33 21.18
CA VAL A 42 -3.21 -9.60 20.44
C VAL A 42 -1.93 -9.70 19.63
N ALA A 43 -1.12 -10.71 19.88
CA ALA A 43 0.10 -10.95 19.11
C ALA A 43 -0.33 -11.13 17.65
N LEU A 44 0.28 -10.36 16.75
CA LEU A 44 0.02 -10.49 15.30
C LEU A 44 0.49 -11.88 14.85
N ASP A 45 -0.15 -12.39 13.82
CA ASP A 45 0.33 -13.58 13.13
C ASP A 45 1.79 -13.39 12.69
N PRO A 46 2.68 -14.40 12.82
CA PRO A 46 4.09 -14.27 12.46
C PRO A 46 4.33 -13.88 10.99
N VAL A 47 3.47 -14.30 10.08
CA VAL A 47 3.55 -13.94 8.65
C VAL A 47 3.20 -12.47 8.47
N GLN A 48 2.12 -12.00 9.11
CA GLN A 48 1.74 -10.58 9.07
C GLN A 48 2.80 -9.69 9.73
N GLU A 49 3.43 -10.14 10.81
CA GLU A 49 4.55 -9.41 11.46
C GLU A 49 5.77 -9.31 10.52
N ALA A 50 6.11 -10.38 9.80
CA ALA A 50 7.19 -10.37 8.82
C ALA A 50 6.88 -9.39 7.66
N LEU A 51 5.66 -9.41 7.13
CA LEU A 51 5.22 -8.49 6.08
C LEU A 51 5.29 -7.02 6.51
N LEU A 52 5.06 -6.72 7.80
CA LEU A 52 5.20 -5.36 8.33
C LEU A 52 6.61 -4.81 8.30
N SER A 53 7.61 -5.66 8.20
CA SER A 53 9.02 -5.28 8.11
C SER A 53 9.48 -4.98 6.68
N GLU A 54 8.66 -5.30 5.66
CA GLU A 54 8.98 -5.03 4.25
C GLU A 54 9.21 -3.53 4.01
N PRO A 55 10.25 -3.15 3.23
CA PRO A 55 10.55 -1.76 2.93
C PRO A 55 9.63 -1.22 1.82
N CYS A 56 8.76 -0.28 2.13
CA CYS A 56 7.96 0.48 1.16
C CYS A 56 8.74 1.70 0.65
N ILE A 57 8.45 2.11 -0.58
CA ILE A 57 9.04 3.29 -1.21
C ILE A 57 8.28 4.53 -0.75
N LEU A 58 8.94 5.43 -0.02
CA LEU A 58 8.37 6.75 0.31
C LEU A 58 8.46 7.66 -0.92
N VAL A 59 7.39 8.39 -1.18
CA VAL A 59 7.30 9.32 -2.31
C VAL A 59 6.79 10.69 -1.86
N ASP A 60 7.02 11.70 -2.68
CA ASP A 60 6.31 12.98 -2.57
C ASP A 60 5.00 12.94 -3.38
N GLU A 61 4.21 14.01 -3.33
CA GLU A 61 2.94 14.12 -4.04
C GLU A 61 3.08 14.14 -5.59
N ASN A 62 4.29 14.23 -6.12
CA ASN A 62 4.62 14.17 -7.54
C ASN A 62 5.24 12.81 -7.93
N ASP A 63 5.16 11.80 -7.02
CA ASP A 63 5.69 10.45 -7.20
C ASP A 63 7.23 10.38 -7.28
N GLN A 64 7.94 11.38 -6.74
CA GLN A 64 9.39 11.29 -6.64
C GLN A 64 9.77 10.49 -5.41
N ALA A 65 10.61 9.46 -5.58
CA ALA A 65 11.09 8.66 -4.46
C ALA A 65 11.95 9.52 -3.53
N VAL A 66 11.55 9.62 -2.25
CA VAL A 66 12.22 10.43 -1.23
C VAL A 66 12.88 9.59 -0.13
N GLY A 67 12.70 8.28 -0.15
CA GLY A 67 13.28 7.36 0.82
C GLY A 67 12.56 6.03 0.90
N GLN A 68 12.72 5.36 2.02
CA GLN A 68 12.02 4.11 2.33
C GLN A 68 11.67 4.04 3.81
N ALA A 69 10.63 3.30 4.14
CA ALA A 69 10.27 2.98 5.52
C ALA A 69 9.66 1.57 5.57
N SER A 70 9.62 0.96 6.76
CA SER A 70 8.92 -0.33 6.91
C SER A 70 7.43 -0.14 6.62
N LYS A 71 6.77 -1.19 6.13
CA LYS A 71 5.32 -1.20 5.92
C LYS A 71 4.58 -0.78 7.19
N ARG A 72 5.03 -1.22 8.38
CA ARG A 72 4.49 -0.76 9.67
C ARG A 72 4.50 0.76 9.76
N ALA A 73 5.65 1.40 9.58
CA ALA A 73 5.78 2.85 9.71
C ALA A 73 4.97 3.61 8.65
N CYS A 74 4.79 3.04 7.46
CA CYS A 74 3.96 3.62 6.40
C CYS A 74 2.47 3.64 6.74
N HIS A 75 2.00 2.70 7.58
CA HIS A 75 0.58 2.55 7.89
C HIS A 75 0.21 3.04 9.29
N GLU A 76 1.16 3.26 10.19
CA GLU A 76 0.89 3.87 11.49
C GLU A 76 0.47 5.34 11.33
N MET A 77 -0.66 5.70 11.95
CA MET A 77 -1.20 7.06 11.91
C MET A 77 -0.33 8.01 12.74
N LEU A 78 0.12 9.08 12.13
CA LEU A 78 0.87 10.15 12.77
C LEU A 78 -0.07 11.06 13.59
N PRO A 79 0.47 11.88 14.52
CA PRO A 79 -0.33 12.81 15.32
C PRO A 79 -1.13 13.83 14.52
N ASN A 80 -0.74 14.10 13.28
CA ASN A 80 -1.45 14.99 12.36
C ASN A 80 -2.67 14.35 11.67
N GLY A 81 -2.96 13.07 11.94
CA GLY A 81 -4.09 12.34 11.39
C GLY A 81 -3.86 11.74 10.00
N THR A 82 -2.61 11.71 9.51
CA THR A 82 -2.20 11.03 8.27
C THR A 82 -1.18 9.94 8.56
N SER A 83 -0.82 9.13 7.56
CA SER A 83 0.34 8.24 7.61
C SER A 83 1.41 8.69 6.60
N LEU A 84 2.55 8.01 6.52
CA LEU A 84 3.60 8.37 5.57
C LEU A 84 3.12 8.10 4.14
N LEU A 85 3.31 9.07 3.25
CA LEU A 85 2.98 8.89 1.82
C LEU A 85 3.96 7.90 1.19
N HIS A 86 3.43 6.84 0.62
CA HIS A 86 4.21 5.78 0.03
C HIS A 86 3.57 5.25 -1.25
N ARG A 87 4.39 4.58 -2.08
CA ARG A 87 3.96 4.03 -3.36
C ARG A 87 3.21 2.72 -3.16
N ALA A 88 2.06 2.58 -3.84
CA ALA A 88 1.22 1.40 -3.80
C ALA A 88 0.77 1.00 -5.21
N PHE A 89 0.07 -0.12 -5.35
CA PHE A 89 -0.62 -0.50 -6.57
C PHE A 89 -1.96 -1.17 -6.29
N SER A 90 -2.90 -0.97 -7.20
CA SER A 90 -4.18 -1.68 -7.30
C SER A 90 -4.27 -2.40 -8.63
N LEU A 91 -4.24 -3.73 -8.61
CA LEU A 91 -4.39 -4.59 -9.79
C LEU A 91 -5.86 -5.00 -9.96
N PHE A 92 -6.35 -4.91 -11.20
CA PHE A 92 -7.67 -5.35 -11.63
C PHE A 92 -7.51 -6.44 -12.69
N ILE A 93 -7.93 -7.68 -12.41
CA ILE A 93 -7.89 -8.78 -13.38
C ILE A 93 -9.27 -8.99 -13.96
N PHE A 94 -9.34 -8.99 -15.30
CA PHE A 94 -10.53 -9.31 -16.07
C PHE A 94 -10.32 -10.63 -16.80
N ASN A 95 -11.31 -11.53 -16.72
CA ASN A 95 -11.26 -12.78 -17.45
C ASN A 95 -11.72 -12.65 -18.92
N SER A 96 -11.74 -13.75 -19.68
CA SER A 96 -12.17 -13.78 -21.07
C SER A 96 -13.66 -13.47 -21.27
N ARG A 97 -14.46 -13.50 -20.20
CA ARG A 97 -15.88 -13.09 -20.19
C ARG A 97 -16.09 -11.64 -19.79
N ASP A 98 -15.01 -10.85 -19.68
CA ASP A 98 -15.02 -9.46 -19.20
C ASP A 98 -15.54 -9.30 -17.76
N GLU A 99 -15.47 -10.34 -16.92
CA GLU A 99 -15.78 -10.27 -15.50
C GLU A 99 -14.54 -9.81 -14.73
N LEU A 100 -14.74 -8.98 -13.71
CA LEU A 100 -13.71 -8.50 -12.79
C LEU A 100 -13.59 -9.44 -11.60
N LEU A 101 -12.37 -9.85 -11.29
CA LEU A 101 -12.07 -10.57 -10.06
C LEU A 101 -11.97 -9.60 -8.88
N LEU A 102 -12.87 -9.75 -7.93
CA LEU A 102 -12.83 -9.07 -6.63
C LEU A 102 -12.35 -10.04 -5.54
N GLN A 103 -11.70 -9.52 -4.50
CA GLN A 103 -11.37 -10.28 -3.31
C GLN A 103 -11.95 -9.66 -2.05
N GLN A 104 -12.27 -10.49 -1.07
CA GLN A 104 -12.50 -10.09 0.31
C GLN A 104 -11.21 -10.31 1.11
N ARG A 105 -10.70 -9.26 1.72
CA ARG A 105 -9.48 -9.30 2.53
C ARG A 105 -9.66 -10.21 3.73
N SER A 106 -8.62 -10.94 4.12
CA SER A 106 -8.64 -11.78 5.33
C SER A 106 -8.91 -10.93 6.59
N SER A 107 -9.50 -11.55 7.58
CA SER A 107 -9.73 -10.95 8.91
C SER A 107 -8.42 -10.68 9.67
N THR A 108 -7.31 -11.30 9.27
CA THR A 108 -5.97 -11.11 9.84
C THR A 108 -5.25 -9.87 9.30
N LYS A 109 -5.76 -9.25 8.23
CA LYS A 109 -5.16 -8.04 7.64
C LYS A 109 -5.19 -6.88 8.63
N ILE A 110 -4.08 -6.16 8.74
CA ILE A 110 -3.91 -5.04 9.68
C ILE A 110 -4.72 -3.82 9.26
N THR A 111 -4.74 -3.51 7.96
CA THR A 111 -5.57 -2.45 7.40
C THR A 111 -6.77 -3.04 6.69
N PHE A 112 -7.94 -2.46 6.91
CA PHE A 112 -9.20 -2.80 6.23
C PHE A 112 -9.51 -4.31 6.19
N PRO A 113 -9.48 -5.04 7.34
CA PRO A 113 -9.84 -6.46 7.38
C PRO A 113 -11.30 -6.67 6.98
N ASP A 114 -11.61 -7.85 6.44
CA ASP A 114 -12.95 -8.29 6.01
C ASP A 114 -13.60 -7.44 4.91
N MET A 115 -12.92 -6.44 4.36
CA MET A 115 -13.48 -5.60 3.30
C MET A 115 -13.25 -6.20 1.92
N TRP A 116 -14.24 -6.02 1.03
CA TRP A 116 -14.12 -6.31 -0.38
C TRP A 116 -13.29 -5.23 -1.09
N THR A 117 -12.53 -5.64 -2.09
CA THR A 117 -11.65 -4.77 -2.86
C THR A 117 -11.41 -5.31 -4.27
N ASN A 118 -10.59 -4.61 -5.06
CA ASN A 118 -10.08 -5.08 -6.35
C ASN A 118 -9.26 -6.38 -6.20
N THR A 119 -8.78 -6.92 -7.31
CA THR A 119 -8.16 -8.25 -7.37
C THR A 119 -6.95 -8.40 -6.43
N CYS A 120 -6.04 -7.44 -6.44
CA CYS A 120 -4.87 -7.44 -5.55
C CYS A 120 -4.40 -6.00 -5.32
N CYS A 121 -4.06 -5.65 -4.10
CA CYS A 121 -3.50 -4.34 -3.75
C CYS A 121 -2.38 -4.51 -2.71
N SER A 122 -1.25 -3.85 -2.96
CA SER A 122 -0.07 -3.91 -2.10
C SER A 122 0.94 -2.83 -2.50
N HIS A 123 2.20 -3.02 -2.11
CA HIS A 123 3.27 -2.04 -2.25
C HIS A 123 4.43 -2.63 -3.05
N PRO A 124 5.05 -1.87 -3.97
CA PRO A 124 6.37 -2.19 -4.48
C PRO A 124 7.38 -2.03 -3.32
N LEU A 125 8.34 -2.95 -3.29
CA LEU A 125 9.41 -2.91 -2.31
C LEU A 125 10.50 -1.92 -2.74
N ALA A 126 11.18 -1.32 -1.76
CA ALA A 126 12.35 -0.47 -2.02
C ALA A 126 13.59 -1.34 -2.36
N VAL A 127 13.48 -2.14 -3.42
CA VAL A 127 14.53 -2.97 -4.01
C VAL A 127 14.72 -2.61 -5.48
N GLU A 128 15.92 -2.77 -6.02
CA GLU A 128 16.28 -2.33 -7.36
C GLU A 128 15.29 -2.76 -8.44
N SER A 129 14.83 -4.02 -8.41
CA SER A 129 13.91 -4.56 -9.41
C SER A 129 12.50 -3.98 -9.35
N GLU A 130 12.03 -3.52 -8.17
CA GLU A 130 10.69 -2.93 -7.99
C GLU A 130 10.71 -1.40 -7.95
N MET A 131 11.90 -0.77 -7.95
CA MET A 131 12.10 0.67 -8.07
C MET A 131 12.29 1.15 -9.51
N GLU A 132 12.32 0.27 -10.50
CA GLU A 132 12.46 0.63 -11.91
C GLU A 132 11.21 1.37 -12.41
N GLU A 133 11.36 2.65 -12.76
CA GLU A 133 10.23 3.53 -13.10
C GLU A 133 9.80 3.44 -14.56
N ALA A 134 10.69 3.02 -15.47
CA ALA A 134 10.42 2.94 -16.90
C ALA A 134 9.16 2.08 -17.16
N ALA A 135 8.15 2.64 -17.83
CA ALA A 135 6.86 2.00 -18.11
C ALA A 135 6.20 1.33 -16.88
N ALA A 136 6.44 1.86 -15.67
CA ALA A 136 5.99 1.34 -14.39
C ALA A 136 6.39 -0.13 -14.14
N VAL A 137 7.51 -0.60 -14.74
CA VAL A 137 7.87 -2.03 -14.72
C VAL A 137 8.15 -2.55 -13.32
N GLY A 138 8.75 -1.73 -12.44
CA GLY A 138 8.97 -2.10 -11.04
C GLY A 138 7.67 -2.39 -10.30
N VAL A 139 6.66 -1.54 -10.49
CA VAL A 139 5.33 -1.72 -9.88
C VAL A 139 4.60 -2.93 -10.47
N LYS A 140 4.77 -3.20 -11.77
CA LYS A 140 4.22 -4.41 -12.43
C LYS A 140 4.86 -5.69 -11.88
N ARG A 141 6.17 -5.68 -11.59
CA ARG A 141 6.86 -6.81 -10.92
C ARG A 141 6.33 -7.04 -9.50
N ALA A 142 6.08 -5.96 -8.76
CA ALA A 142 5.46 -6.04 -7.44
C ALA A 142 4.05 -6.66 -7.53
N ALA A 143 3.26 -6.26 -8.53
CA ALA A 143 1.93 -6.81 -8.76
C ALA A 143 1.98 -8.31 -9.10
N GLN A 144 2.88 -8.73 -9.99
CA GLN A 144 3.10 -10.15 -10.31
C GLN A 144 3.48 -10.96 -9.07
N ARG A 145 4.42 -10.46 -8.25
CA ARG A 145 4.84 -11.09 -7.00
C ARG A 145 3.67 -11.25 -6.03
N ARG A 146 2.89 -10.19 -5.84
CA ARG A 146 1.81 -10.18 -4.84
C ARG A 146 0.59 -10.99 -5.27
N VAL A 147 0.20 -10.93 -6.54
CA VAL A 147 -0.94 -11.75 -7.01
C VAL A 147 -0.61 -13.25 -6.97
N ASN A 148 0.65 -13.63 -7.16
CA ASN A 148 1.09 -15.00 -6.92
C ASN A 148 0.98 -15.39 -5.44
N LEU A 149 1.43 -14.54 -4.52
CA LEU A 149 1.38 -14.79 -3.09
C LEU A 149 -0.08 -14.84 -2.56
N GLU A 150 -0.93 -13.90 -2.97
CA GLU A 150 -2.29 -13.79 -2.43
C GLU A 150 -3.29 -14.75 -3.08
N LEU A 151 -3.16 -14.98 -4.39
CA LEU A 151 -4.14 -15.72 -5.19
C LEU A 151 -3.58 -16.96 -5.90
N GLY A 152 -2.26 -17.23 -5.79
CA GLY A 152 -1.61 -18.35 -6.43
C GLY A 152 -1.45 -18.19 -7.95
N VAL A 153 -1.69 -17.00 -8.51
CA VAL A 153 -1.59 -16.76 -9.96
C VAL A 153 -0.13 -16.89 -10.41
N GLY A 154 0.12 -17.81 -11.33
CA GLY A 154 1.47 -18.11 -11.83
C GLY A 154 2.07 -16.98 -12.67
N GLY A 155 3.41 -16.95 -12.75
CA GLY A 155 4.12 -15.93 -13.54
C GLY A 155 3.76 -15.94 -15.03
N GLU A 156 3.40 -17.10 -15.59
CA GLU A 156 2.94 -17.21 -16.99
C GLU A 156 1.52 -16.68 -17.21
N GLU A 157 0.69 -16.64 -16.16
CA GLU A 157 -0.68 -16.12 -16.18
C GLU A 157 -0.76 -14.63 -15.85
N ALA A 158 0.31 -14.08 -15.21
CA ALA A 158 0.45 -12.68 -14.86
C ALA A 158 1.82 -12.14 -15.30
N LYS A 159 2.13 -12.20 -16.60
CA LYS A 159 3.39 -11.68 -17.13
C LYS A 159 3.46 -10.17 -16.97
N VAL A 160 4.63 -9.67 -16.61
CA VAL A 160 4.87 -8.23 -16.41
C VAL A 160 4.54 -7.42 -17.68
N GLU A 161 4.82 -7.95 -18.86
CA GLU A 161 4.53 -7.33 -20.16
C GLU A 161 3.03 -7.28 -20.50
N ASP A 162 2.22 -8.18 -19.92
CA ASP A 162 0.76 -8.22 -20.12
C ASP A 162 0.01 -7.31 -19.13
N ILE A 163 0.66 -6.90 -18.04
CA ILE A 163 0.10 -5.94 -17.09
C ILE A 163 0.15 -4.55 -17.71
N THR A 164 -1.01 -3.93 -17.86
CA THR A 164 -1.16 -2.56 -18.37
C THR A 164 -1.24 -1.58 -17.20
N PHE A 165 -0.43 -0.53 -17.22
CA PHE A 165 -0.56 0.61 -16.33
C PHE A 165 -1.64 1.55 -16.88
N LEU A 166 -2.52 2.08 -16.03
CA LEU A 166 -3.56 3.02 -16.48
C LEU A 166 -3.31 4.44 -16.02
N THR A 167 -3.18 4.66 -14.73
CA THR A 167 -2.96 5.98 -14.13
C THR A 167 -2.52 5.85 -12.68
N ARG A 168 -2.45 6.97 -11.96
CA ARG A 168 -2.16 7.02 -10.53
C ARG A 168 -3.24 7.78 -9.78
N ILE A 169 -3.54 7.34 -8.56
CA ILE A 169 -4.37 8.08 -7.63
C ILE A 169 -3.57 8.41 -6.36
N LEU A 170 -3.81 9.55 -5.78
CA LEU A 170 -3.32 9.95 -4.46
C LEU A 170 -4.50 10.05 -3.52
N TYR A 171 -4.48 9.26 -2.44
CA TYR A 171 -5.54 9.25 -1.45
C TYR A 171 -5.00 8.99 -0.04
N ALA A 172 -5.80 9.36 0.96
CA ALA A 172 -5.57 8.99 2.35
C ALA A 172 -6.87 8.48 2.96
N ALA A 173 -6.77 7.42 3.75
CA ALA A 173 -7.94 6.82 4.42
C ALA A 173 -7.56 6.23 5.77
N PRO A 174 -8.23 6.63 6.87
CA PRO A 174 -8.07 5.97 8.16
C PRO A 174 -8.68 4.56 8.10
N SER A 175 -7.99 3.59 8.71
CA SER A 175 -8.51 2.25 8.96
C SER A 175 -9.01 2.14 10.40
N SER A 176 -8.79 1.01 11.07
CA SER A 176 -9.15 0.80 12.47
C SER A 176 -7.99 1.10 13.42
N GLY A 177 -8.28 1.69 14.58
CA GLY A 177 -7.27 1.95 15.61
C GLY A 177 -6.23 2.98 15.18
N ALA A 178 -4.95 2.61 15.23
CA ALA A 178 -3.82 3.46 14.89
C ALA A 178 -3.35 3.30 13.43
N TRP A 179 -4.13 2.65 12.57
CA TRP A 179 -3.73 2.29 11.22
C TRP A 179 -4.48 3.08 10.16
N GLY A 180 -3.83 3.33 9.03
CA GLY A 180 -4.43 4.00 7.87
C GLY A 180 -3.56 3.84 6.64
N GLU A 181 -4.03 4.40 5.53
CA GLU A 181 -3.35 4.46 4.25
C GLU A 181 -3.13 5.92 3.85
N HIS A 182 -1.97 6.20 3.27
CA HIS A 182 -1.69 7.44 2.55
C HIS A 182 -0.81 7.05 1.37
N GLU A 183 -1.44 6.88 0.22
CA GLU A 183 -0.84 6.17 -0.89
C GLU A 183 -0.87 6.98 -2.18
N LEU A 184 0.22 6.87 -2.92
CA LEU A 184 0.28 7.13 -4.34
C LEU A 184 0.15 5.77 -5.04
N ASP A 185 -1.07 5.45 -5.44
CA ASP A 185 -1.50 4.14 -5.89
C ASP A 185 -1.52 4.05 -7.42
N TYR A 186 -0.76 3.10 -7.97
CA TYR A 186 -0.67 2.80 -9.40
C TYR A 186 -1.78 1.84 -9.79
N ILE A 187 -2.65 2.26 -10.71
CA ILE A 187 -3.76 1.45 -11.18
C ILE A 187 -3.29 0.60 -12.35
N LEU A 188 -3.35 -0.71 -12.14
CA LEU A 188 -2.90 -1.72 -13.09
C LEU A 188 -4.07 -2.61 -13.52
N THR A 189 -4.03 -3.09 -14.75
CA THR A 189 -4.98 -4.08 -15.27
C THR A 189 -4.28 -5.24 -15.92
N LEU A 190 -4.94 -6.40 -15.91
CA LEU A 190 -4.49 -7.61 -16.58
C LEU A 190 -5.72 -8.32 -17.15
N ARG A 191 -5.62 -8.84 -18.38
CA ARG A 191 -6.59 -9.77 -18.93
C ARG A 191 -6.01 -11.18 -18.86
N SER A 192 -6.66 -12.05 -18.04
CA SER A 192 -6.20 -13.42 -17.82
C SER A 192 -7.32 -14.29 -17.26
N ASP A 193 -7.28 -15.57 -17.55
CA ASP A 193 -8.14 -16.60 -16.94
C ASP A 193 -7.27 -17.47 -16.01
N PRO A 194 -6.80 -16.95 -14.87
CA PRO A 194 -5.84 -17.63 -14.04
C PRO A 194 -6.46 -18.79 -13.25
N GLN A 195 -5.63 -19.78 -12.95
CA GLN A 195 -5.94 -20.74 -11.90
C GLN A 195 -5.77 -20.05 -10.54
N LEU A 196 -6.80 -20.09 -9.71
CA LEU A 196 -6.82 -19.38 -8.43
C LEU A 196 -6.63 -20.36 -7.26
N THR A 197 -5.68 -20.05 -6.39
CA THR A 197 -5.43 -20.75 -5.14
C THR A 197 -5.20 -19.69 -4.04
N PRO A 198 -6.28 -19.05 -3.54
CA PRO A 198 -6.16 -17.98 -2.55
C PRO A 198 -5.49 -18.46 -1.26
N ASP A 199 -4.55 -17.67 -0.74
CA ASP A 199 -3.99 -17.86 0.60
C ASP A 199 -5.00 -17.35 1.64
N PRO A 200 -5.50 -18.19 2.56
CA PRO A 200 -6.51 -17.79 3.54
C PRO A 200 -6.02 -16.73 4.54
N GLU A 201 -4.70 -16.60 4.75
CA GLU A 201 -4.12 -15.54 5.59
C GLU A 201 -4.18 -14.15 4.91
N GLU A 202 -4.32 -14.13 3.58
CA GLU A 202 -4.39 -12.90 2.79
C GLU A 202 -5.81 -12.61 2.27
N VAL A 203 -6.53 -13.66 1.85
CA VAL A 203 -7.80 -13.57 1.10
C VAL A 203 -8.85 -14.49 1.71
N LYS A 204 -9.97 -13.92 2.15
CA LYS A 204 -11.09 -14.62 2.78
C LYS A 204 -12.04 -15.22 1.74
N ALA A 205 -12.30 -14.50 0.66
CA ALA A 205 -13.17 -14.91 -0.43
C ALA A 205 -12.80 -14.21 -1.74
N ILE A 206 -13.23 -14.77 -2.85
CA ILE A 206 -13.10 -14.18 -4.19
C ILE A 206 -14.44 -14.28 -4.93
N GLU A 207 -14.68 -13.35 -5.85
CA GLU A 207 -15.88 -13.34 -6.70
C GLU A 207 -15.54 -12.77 -8.07
N TRP A 208 -16.01 -13.46 -9.14
CA TRP A 208 -16.02 -12.92 -10.50
C TRP A 208 -17.31 -12.16 -10.72
N VAL A 209 -17.23 -10.86 -10.99
CA VAL A 209 -18.38 -9.97 -11.09
C VAL A 209 -18.49 -9.43 -12.52
N GLU A 210 -19.66 -9.60 -13.14
CA GLU A 210 -19.95 -8.96 -14.43
C GLU A 210 -20.18 -7.46 -14.25
N ARG A 211 -19.81 -6.66 -15.27
CA ARG A 211 -19.96 -5.19 -15.23
C ARG A 211 -21.37 -4.74 -14.85
N ARG A 212 -22.39 -5.36 -15.45
CA ARG A 212 -23.81 -5.01 -15.19
C ARG A 212 -24.26 -5.34 -13.76
N HIS A 213 -23.60 -6.26 -13.09
CA HIS A 213 -23.95 -6.72 -11.74
C HIS A 213 -23.10 -6.08 -10.62
N LEU A 214 -22.09 -5.26 -10.95
CA LEU A 214 -21.22 -4.65 -9.94
C LEU A 214 -22.01 -3.81 -8.93
N GLN A 215 -22.96 -2.99 -9.38
CA GLN A 215 -23.74 -2.14 -8.49
C GLN A 215 -24.70 -2.95 -7.60
N ASP A 216 -25.20 -4.06 -8.10
CA ASP A 216 -26.04 -4.99 -7.33
C ASP A 216 -25.18 -5.69 -6.27
N PHE A 217 -24.02 -6.20 -6.65
CA PHE A 217 -23.05 -6.81 -5.73
C PHE A 217 -22.64 -5.86 -4.60
N ILE A 218 -22.39 -4.59 -4.92
CA ILE A 218 -22.06 -3.56 -3.91
C ILE A 218 -23.25 -3.38 -2.94
N ARG A 219 -24.46 -3.16 -3.44
CA ARG A 219 -25.65 -2.96 -2.61
C ARG A 219 -25.97 -4.16 -1.72
N GLU A 220 -25.91 -5.36 -2.26
CA GLU A 220 -26.18 -6.60 -1.51
C GLU A 220 -25.14 -6.84 -0.43
N THR A 221 -23.86 -6.63 -0.75
CA THR A 221 -22.76 -6.71 0.23
C THR A 221 -22.95 -5.72 1.38
N GLU A 222 -23.22 -4.45 1.08
CA GLU A 222 -23.44 -3.41 2.11
C GLU A 222 -24.71 -3.66 2.93
N SER A 223 -25.78 -4.14 2.31
CA SER A 223 -27.03 -4.51 3.00
C SER A 223 -26.82 -5.68 3.95
N GLY A 224 -25.91 -6.58 3.65
CA GLY A 224 -25.46 -7.68 4.51
C GLY A 224 -24.46 -7.25 5.59
N GLY A 225 -24.11 -5.97 5.67
CA GLY A 225 -23.14 -5.43 6.65
C GLY A 225 -21.68 -5.51 6.20
N GLY A 226 -21.42 -6.00 4.97
CA GLY A 226 -20.08 -5.97 4.36
C GLY A 226 -19.69 -4.55 3.97
N LYS A 227 -18.41 -4.36 3.66
CA LYS A 227 -17.84 -3.06 3.29
C LYS A 227 -16.87 -3.22 2.15
N PHE A 228 -16.60 -2.11 1.46
CA PHE A 228 -15.56 -2.00 0.44
C PHE A 228 -14.45 -1.07 0.90
N THR A 229 -13.22 -1.35 0.44
CA THR A 229 -12.07 -0.50 0.74
C THR A 229 -12.24 0.89 0.12
N PRO A 230 -11.71 1.95 0.78
CA PRO A 230 -11.86 3.33 0.29
C PRO A 230 -11.37 3.52 -1.15
N TRP A 231 -10.19 3.00 -1.49
CA TRP A 231 -9.64 3.11 -2.85
C TRP A 231 -10.50 2.40 -3.89
N PHE A 232 -11.02 1.20 -3.60
CA PHE A 232 -11.93 0.52 -4.51
C PHE A 232 -13.20 1.34 -4.76
N GLN A 233 -13.77 1.95 -3.72
CA GLN A 233 -14.94 2.83 -3.87
C GLN A 233 -14.62 4.05 -4.76
N LEU A 234 -13.45 4.69 -4.57
CA LEU A 234 -13.00 5.80 -5.41
C LEU A 234 -12.84 5.38 -6.86
N ILE A 235 -12.14 4.27 -7.11
CA ILE A 235 -11.84 3.78 -8.46
C ILE A 235 -13.11 3.27 -9.15
N SER A 236 -13.93 2.48 -8.46
CA SER A 236 -15.15 1.90 -9.04
C SER A 236 -16.19 2.95 -9.45
N LYS A 237 -16.19 4.09 -8.75
CA LYS A 237 -17.10 5.20 -9.05
C LYS A 237 -16.58 6.11 -10.17
N ASN A 238 -15.29 6.42 -10.19
CA ASN A 238 -14.77 7.51 -10.99
C ASN A 238 -14.01 7.06 -12.25
N LEU A 239 -13.40 5.88 -12.23
CA LEU A 239 -12.44 5.45 -13.25
C LEU A 239 -12.82 4.12 -13.91
N LEU A 240 -13.13 3.10 -13.11
CA LEU A 240 -13.41 1.74 -13.56
C LEU A 240 -14.50 1.63 -14.64
N PRO A 241 -15.62 2.37 -14.61
CA PRO A 241 -16.65 2.26 -15.64
C PRO A 241 -16.12 2.51 -17.05
N THR A 242 -15.30 3.54 -17.22
CA THR A 242 -14.69 3.90 -18.50
C THR A 242 -13.71 2.82 -18.99
N TRP A 243 -12.90 2.28 -18.11
CA TRP A 243 -11.96 1.23 -18.46
C TRP A 243 -12.66 -0.09 -18.81
N TRP A 244 -13.66 -0.47 -18.03
CA TRP A 244 -14.43 -1.71 -18.25
C TRP A 244 -15.24 -1.70 -19.55
N GLU A 245 -15.62 -0.52 -20.03
CA GLU A 245 -16.25 -0.35 -21.36
C GLU A 245 -15.27 -0.49 -22.52
N ASN A 246 -13.97 -0.34 -22.24
CA ASN A 246 -12.94 -0.26 -23.27
C ASN A 246 -11.79 -1.25 -23.01
N LEU A 247 -12.09 -2.46 -22.52
CA LEU A 247 -11.08 -3.46 -22.14
C LEU A 247 -10.10 -3.81 -23.26
N ASP A 248 -10.53 -3.75 -24.53
CA ASP A 248 -9.67 -4.02 -25.67
C ASP A 248 -8.74 -2.84 -26.05
N LYS A 249 -8.93 -1.69 -25.41
CA LYS A 249 -8.19 -0.44 -25.70
C LYS A 249 -7.43 0.11 -24.49
N LEU A 250 -7.25 -0.67 -23.42
CA LEU A 250 -6.65 -0.19 -22.18
C LEU A 250 -5.23 0.36 -22.38
N LYS A 251 -4.45 -0.21 -23.30
CA LYS A 251 -3.11 0.30 -23.65
C LYS A 251 -3.14 1.71 -24.25
N GLU A 252 -4.21 2.07 -24.96
CA GLU A 252 -4.39 3.42 -25.52
C GLU A 252 -4.84 4.43 -24.46
N MET A 253 -5.25 3.94 -23.28
CA MET A 253 -5.76 4.74 -22.17
C MET A 253 -4.72 4.96 -21.07
N GLU A 254 -3.48 4.50 -21.27
CA GLU A 254 -2.38 4.75 -20.34
C GLU A 254 -2.14 6.25 -20.15
N ASP A 255 -2.24 6.72 -18.91
CA ASP A 255 -1.99 8.12 -18.55
C ASP A 255 -0.84 8.22 -17.53
N HIS A 256 0.36 8.42 -18.05
CA HIS A 256 1.58 8.58 -17.25
C HIS A 256 1.74 9.99 -16.67
N GLY A 257 0.95 10.95 -17.10
CA GLY A 257 1.04 12.37 -16.72
C GLY A 257 0.19 12.74 -15.51
N THR A 258 -0.96 12.09 -15.34
CA THR A 258 -1.93 12.49 -14.32
C THR A 258 -1.76 11.74 -13.01
N ILE A 259 -1.97 12.45 -11.90
CA ILE A 259 -2.19 11.90 -10.56
C ILE A 259 -3.55 12.43 -10.11
N HIS A 260 -4.57 11.57 -10.08
CA HIS A 260 -5.90 11.94 -9.57
C HIS A 260 -5.84 12.06 -8.04
N ARG A 261 -6.28 13.19 -7.48
CA ARG A 261 -6.21 13.47 -6.04
C ARG A 261 -7.61 13.40 -5.41
N TYR A 262 -7.78 12.57 -4.37
CA TYR A 262 -9.05 12.32 -3.70
C TYR A 262 -8.97 12.59 -2.19
#